data_c9ecf76a8bcec758f11f8bf102d29c93
#
_entry.id   c9ecf76a8bcec758f11f8bf102d29c93
#
_cell.length_a   1.000
_cell.length_b   1.000
_cell.length_c   1.000
_cell.angle_alpha   90.00
_cell.angle_beta   90.00
_cell.angle_gamma   90.00
#
_symmetry.space_group_name_H-M   'P 1'
#
loop_
_entity.id
_entity.type
_entity.pdbx_description
1 polymer ?
#
loop_
_entity_poly.entity_id
_entity_poly.type
_entity_poly.pdbx_seq_one_letter_code
_entity_poly.pdbx_strand_id
1 'polypeptide(L)'
;MFQADPRSGASPLNVWWNGDAGQVGWVIWGFESLWMPASLLEDDSQEKLANALFAASRISKVELHFNKGLAGAPSEAIEAAKDTAMNPTVCSAFALAIIADGQGPAYPGIPDHEPDIAKGRKAAETVHRSMNQLRSVASNGGAYVSESNFFEADFQYSYWGTNHARLAEIKKKHDPEGLFFVHNGVGSEQWPPDGFTKL
;
A
#
# COMPACT_ATOMS: atom_id res chain seq x y z
N MET A 1 -3.49 4.67 -24.70
CA MET A 1 -3.89 4.12 -26.01
C MET A 1 -3.72 2.62 -25.94
N PHE A 2 -4.70 1.85 -26.42
CA PHE A 2 -4.56 0.39 -26.51
C PHE A 2 -3.71 0.01 -27.72
N GLN A 3 -2.85 -0.97 -27.54
CA GLN A 3 -2.06 -1.55 -28.62
C GLN A 3 -2.50 -3.01 -28.85
N ALA A 4 -2.52 -3.41 -30.11
CA ALA A 4 -2.71 -4.79 -30.49
C ALA A 4 -1.42 -5.60 -30.31
N ASP A 5 -1.56 -6.91 -30.04
CA ASP A 5 -0.43 -7.83 -29.96
C ASP A 5 0.24 -7.97 -31.35
N PRO A 6 1.50 -7.56 -31.53
CA PRO A 6 2.17 -7.58 -32.83
C PRO A 6 2.66 -8.97 -33.23
N ARG A 7 2.50 -9.99 -32.39
CA ARG A 7 3.00 -11.34 -32.67
C ARG A 7 2.19 -11.99 -33.80
N SER A 8 2.90 -12.71 -34.67
CA SER A 8 2.25 -13.46 -35.74
C SER A 8 1.29 -14.52 -35.17
N GLY A 9 0.05 -14.52 -35.68
CA GLY A 9 -1.01 -15.43 -35.22
C GLY A 9 -1.72 -15.00 -33.94
N ALA A 10 -1.39 -13.83 -33.39
CA ALA A 10 -2.12 -13.29 -32.26
C ALA A 10 -3.57 -12.96 -32.63
N SER A 11 -4.51 -13.19 -31.71
CA SER A 11 -5.89 -12.78 -31.87
C SER A 11 -5.98 -11.24 -31.98
N PRO A 12 -6.82 -10.68 -32.87
CA PRO A 12 -7.08 -9.23 -32.90
C PRO A 12 -7.71 -8.69 -31.61
N LEU A 13 -8.19 -9.59 -30.73
CA LEU A 13 -8.70 -9.24 -29.41
C LEU A 13 -7.59 -9.15 -28.34
N ASN A 14 -6.37 -9.59 -28.66
CA ASN A 14 -5.22 -9.44 -27.78
C ASN A 14 -4.76 -7.98 -27.84
N VAL A 15 -5.24 -7.20 -26.91
CA VAL A 15 -4.88 -5.78 -26.77
C VAL A 15 -4.43 -5.50 -25.35
N TRP A 16 -3.50 -4.58 -25.19
CA TRP A 16 -3.11 -4.04 -23.88
C TRP A 16 -3.04 -2.53 -23.90
N TRP A 17 -3.11 -1.92 -22.75
CA TRP A 17 -2.93 -0.49 -22.63
C TRP A 17 -1.42 -0.16 -22.55
N ASN A 18 -0.99 0.84 -23.30
CA ASN A 18 0.43 1.25 -23.31
C ASN A 18 0.99 1.60 -21.92
N GLY A 19 0.15 2.08 -21.02
CA GLY A 19 0.57 2.37 -19.64
C GLY A 19 1.02 1.14 -18.86
N ASP A 20 0.63 -0.07 -19.30
CA ASP A 20 1.02 -1.32 -18.66
C ASP A 20 2.29 -1.92 -19.26
N ALA A 21 2.82 -1.31 -20.33
CA ALA A 21 4.04 -1.79 -20.96
C ALA A 21 5.23 -1.74 -19.99
N GLY A 22 5.88 -2.87 -19.81
CA GLY A 22 7.05 -3.00 -18.94
C GLY A 22 6.74 -3.17 -17.46
N GLN A 23 5.47 -3.30 -17.06
CA GLN A 23 5.12 -3.58 -15.65
C GLN A 23 5.42 -5.03 -15.25
N VAL A 24 5.38 -5.96 -16.20
CA VAL A 24 5.72 -7.37 -15.94
C VAL A 24 7.20 -7.49 -15.59
N GLY A 25 7.48 -8.11 -14.46
CA GLY A 25 8.85 -8.30 -13.97
C GLY A 25 9.45 -7.09 -13.23
N TRP A 26 8.66 -6.06 -12.96
CA TRP A 26 9.10 -4.96 -12.10
C TRP A 26 9.48 -5.46 -10.71
N VAL A 27 10.58 -4.93 -10.19
CA VAL A 27 11.04 -5.20 -8.82
C VAL A 27 10.76 -3.95 -7.99
N ILE A 28 9.84 -4.07 -7.05
CA ILE A 28 9.53 -3.01 -6.09
C ILE A 28 10.61 -3.06 -5.00
N TRP A 29 11.34 -1.95 -4.83
CA TRP A 29 12.39 -1.83 -3.82
C TRP A 29 11.87 -1.35 -2.49
N GLY A 30 10.85 -0.49 -2.51
CA GLY A 30 10.16 0.01 -1.34
C GLY A 30 8.82 0.58 -1.76
N PHE A 31 7.81 0.32 -0.95
CA PHE A 31 6.46 0.84 -1.17
C PHE A 31 5.83 1.09 0.20
N GLU A 32 5.50 2.33 0.50
CA GLU A 32 4.84 2.68 1.75
C GLU A 32 3.67 3.62 1.47
N SER A 33 2.59 3.42 2.19
CA SER A 33 1.44 4.32 2.16
C SER A 33 1.02 4.74 3.57
N LEU A 34 0.31 5.86 3.65
CA LEU A 34 -0.18 6.43 4.90
C LEU A 34 -1.47 7.19 4.67
N TRP A 35 -2.53 6.86 5.41
CA TRP A 35 -3.74 7.64 5.42
C TRP A 35 -3.51 8.97 6.16
N MET A 36 -3.71 10.07 5.46
CA MET A 36 -3.50 11.43 5.96
C MET A 36 -4.80 11.96 6.56
N PRO A 37 -4.88 12.15 7.89
CA PRO A 37 -6.11 12.59 8.55
C PRO A 37 -6.60 13.96 8.06
N ALA A 38 -7.91 14.10 7.87
CA ALA A 38 -8.51 15.38 7.46
C ALA A 38 -8.30 16.50 8.49
N SER A 39 -8.12 16.17 9.76
CA SER A 39 -7.77 17.15 10.81
C SER A 39 -6.45 17.90 10.57
N LEU A 40 -5.57 17.37 9.73
CA LEU A 40 -4.36 18.09 9.31
C LEU A 40 -4.64 19.27 8.38
N LEU A 41 -5.86 19.40 7.86
CA LEU A 41 -6.31 20.52 7.04
C LEU A 41 -6.89 21.67 7.89
N GLU A 42 -7.01 21.49 9.21
CA GLU A 42 -7.46 22.54 10.13
C GLU A 42 -6.34 23.57 10.37
N ASP A 43 -6.73 24.82 10.63
CA ASP A 43 -5.82 25.97 10.68
C ASP A 43 -4.58 25.74 11.56
N ASP A 44 -4.76 25.12 12.74
CA ASP A 44 -3.68 24.86 13.70
C ASP A 44 -2.69 23.75 13.23
N SER A 45 -3.02 23.02 12.18
CA SER A 45 -2.26 21.86 11.71
C SER A 45 -1.71 22.00 10.28
N GLN A 46 -2.22 22.95 9.50
CA GLN A 46 -1.84 23.15 8.10
C GLN A 46 -0.34 23.39 7.92
N GLU A 47 0.25 24.21 8.77
CA GLU A 47 1.69 24.49 8.70
C GLU A 47 2.54 23.22 8.97
N LYS A 48 2.13 22.40 9.93
CA LYS A 48 2.80 21.12 10.23
C LYS A 48 2.70 20.17 9.05
N LEU A 49 1.51 20.07 8.44
CA LEU A 49 1.28 19.24 7.23
C LEU A 49 2.17 19.74 6.08
N ALA A 50 2.16 21.04 5.79
CA ALA A 50 2.97 21.62 4.72
C ALA A 50 4.46 21.35 4.93
N ASN A 51 4.96 21.55 6.15
CA ASN A 51 6.35 21.28 6.50
C ASN A 51 6.72 19.80 6.35
N ALA A 52 5.84 18.88 6.79
CA ALA A 52 6.06 17.43 6.66
C ALA A 52 6.09 16.99 5.19
N LEU A 53 5.14 17.47 4.37
CA LEU A 53 5.09 17.19 2.93
C LEU A 53 6.33 17.73 2.23
N PHE A 54 6.74 18.95 2.56
CA PHE A 54 7.94 19.55 2.00
C PHE A 54 9.20 18.77 2.41
N ALA A 55 9.33 18.39 3.68
CA ALA A 55 10.45 17.61 4.16
C ALA A 55 10.52 16.22 3.46
N ALA A 56 9.39 15.54 3.34
CA ALA A 56 9.30 14.26 2.64
C ALA A 56 9.69 14.38 1.16
N SER A 57 9.15 15.39 0.46
CA SER A 57 9.41 15.62 -0.97
C SER A 57 10.87 15.97 -1.29
N ARG A 58 11.63 16.45 -0.31
CA ARG A 58 13.08 16.68 -0.45
C ARG A 58 13.91 15.40 -0.39
N ILE A 59 13.31 14.30 0.08
CA ILE A 59 13.96 13.00 0.21
C ILE A 59 13.56 12.11 -0.96
N SER A 60 12.26 12.00 -1.25
CA SER A 60 11.71 11.19 -2.34
C SER A 60 10.44 11.82 -2.91
N LYS A 61 10.00 11.36 -4.09
CA LYS A 61 8.71 11.73 -4.67
C LYS A 61 7.60 11.31 -3.71
N VAL A 62 6.69 12.23 -3.38
CA VAL A 62 5.46 11.97 -2.64
C VAL A 62 4.29 12.03 -3.60
N GLU A 63 3.45 11.03 -3.58
CA GLU A 63 2.21 10.97 -4.34
C GLU A 63 1.03 11.05 -3.39
N LEU A 64 0.01 11.84 -3.71
CA LEU A 64 -1.19 12.01 -2.89
C LEU A 64 -2.41 11.63 -3.72
N HIS A 65 -3.10 10.58 -3.27
CA HIS A 65 -4.40 10.20 -3.79
C HIS A 65 -5.50 10.79 -2.90
N PHE A 66 -6.14 11.84 -3.37
CA PHE A 66 -7.16 12.54 -2.58
C PHE A 66 -8.41 11.70 -2.41
N ASN A 67 -8.80 11.49 -1.16
CA ASN A 67 -9.97 10.74 -0.76
C ASN A 67 -11.21 11.67 -0.68
N LYS A 68 -12.14 11.50 -1.60
CA LYS A 68 -13.36 12.32 -1.66
C LYS A 68 -14.65 11.48 -1.49
N GLY A 69 -14.52 10.16 -1.37
CA GLY A 69 -15.65 9.24 -1.48
C GLY A 69 -16.82 9.49 -0.50
N LEU A 70 -16.51 9.89 0.74
CA LEU A 70 -17.51 10.14 1.78
C LEU A 70 -17.66 11.63 2.14
N ALA A 71 -17.03 12.53 1.41
CA ALA A 71 -17.15 13.96 1.66
C ALA A 71 -18.59 14.45 1.47
N GLY A 72 -19.21 14.96 2.54
CA GLY A 72 -20.59 15.39 2.56
C GLY A 72 -21.63 14.26 2.65
N ALA A 73 -21.22 13.03 2.88
CA ALA A 73 -22.15 11.94 3.15
C ALA A 73 -22.87 12.10 4.51
N PRO A 74 -24.10 11.60 4.67
CA PRO A 74 -24.76 11.53 5.96
C PRO A 74 -23.95 10.73 6.98
N SER A 75 -24.05 11.09 8.27
CA SER A 75 -23.33 10.43 9.36
C SER A 75 -23.56 8.90 9.41
N GLU A 76 -24.78 8.47 9.12
CA GLU A 76 -25.14 7.05 9.08
C GLU A 76 -24.39 6.28 8.00
N ALA A 77 -24.14 6.91 6.84
CA ALA A 77 -23.38 6.30 5.75
C ALA A 77 -21.89 6.20 6.11
N ILE A 78 -21.33 7.20 6.80
CA ILE A 78 -19.95 7.20 7.29
C ILE A 78 -19.76 6.11 8.34
N GLU A 79 -20.70 6.00 9.32
CA GLU A 79 -20.61 4.95 10.34
C GLU A 79 -20.78 3.54 9.74
N ALA A 80 -21.69 3.36 8.78
CA ALA A 80 -21.82 2.09 8.07
C ALA A 80 -20.57 1.71 7.29
N ALA A 81 -19.85 2.68 6.71
CA ALA A 81 -18.60 2.45 5.99
C ALA A 81 -17.45 1.99 6.92
N LYS A 82 -17.47 2.33 8.19
CA LYS A 82 -16.51 1.83 9.18
C LYS A 82 -16.70 0.36 9.51
N ASP A 83 -17.90 -0.19 9.34
CA ASP A 83 -18.24 -1.60 9.57
C ASP A 83 -17.95 -2.46 8.32
N THR A 84 -16.76 -2.38 7.81
CA THR A 84 -16.28 -3.09 6.61
C THR A 84 -14.92 -3.75 6.88
N ALA A 85 -14.34 -4.40 5.87
CA ALA A 85 -12.98 -4.92 5.96
C ALA A 85 -11.88 -3.84 5.83
N MET A 86 -12.26 -2.60 5.51
CA MET A 86 -11.30 -1.50 5.38
C MET A 86 -10.83 -1.00 6.75
N ASN A 87 -9.62 -0.42 6.79
CA ASN A 87 -9.20 0.34 7.95
C ASN A 87 -10.14 1.55 8.13
N PRO A 88 -10.79 1.70 9.31
CA PRO A 88 -11.74 2.80 9.54
C PRO A 88 -11.13 4.19 9.36
N THR A 89 -9.81 4.33 9.47
CA THR A 89 -9.08 5.59 9.27
C THR A 89 -9.35 6.20 7.89
N VAL A 90 -9.64 5.38 6.86
CA VAL A 90 -9.97 5.87 5.51
C VAL A 90 -11.16 6.82 5.51
N CYS A 91 -12.13 6.62 6.42
CA CYS A 91 -13.32 7.45 6.51
C CYS A 91 -13.06 8.89 7.00
N SER A 92 -11.94 9.11 7.68
CA SER A 92 -11.50 10.41 8.19
C SER A 92 -10.23 10.94 7.51
N ALA A 93 -9.72 10.25 6.50
CA ALA A 93 -8.56 10.69 5.74
C ALA A 93 -8.96 11.59 4.57
N PHE A 94 -8.19 12.64 4.32
CA PHE A 94 -8.35 13.46 3.11
C PHE A 94 -7.57 12.92 1.91
N ALA A 95 -6.50 12.16 2.18
CA ALA A 95 -5.66 11.57 1.14
C ALA A 95 -4.98 10.29 1.62
N LEU A 96 -4.57 9.44 0.67
CA LEU A 96 -3.55 8.44 0.84
C LEU A 96 -2.24 9.02 0.30
N ALA A 97 -1.23 9.14 1.16
CA ALA A 97 0.12 9.45 0.74
C ALA A 97 0.85 8.16 0.36
N ILE A 98 1.53 8.16 -0.77
CA ILE A 98 2.30 7.02 -1.28
C ILE A 98 3.72 7.48 -1.57
N ILE A 99 4.69 6.68 -1.15
CA ILE A 99 6.10 6.83 -1.48
C ILE A 99 6.61 5.47 -1.89
N ALA A 100 7.09 5.37 -3.12
CA ALA A 100 7.57 4.12 -3.68
C ALA A 100 8.80 4.33 -4.57
N ASP A 101 9.60 3.29 -4.71
CA ASP A 101 10.69 3.21 -5.66
C ASP A 101 10.86 1.77 -6.15
N GLY A 102 11.40 1.61 -7.34
CA GLY A 102 11.53 0.31 -7.98
C GLY A 102 12.49 0.31 -9.15
N GLN A 103 12.64 -0.87 -9.71
CA GLN A 103 13.41 -1.13 -10.91
C GLN A 103 12.49 -1.65 -12.00
N GLY A 104 12.75 -1.30 -13.25
CA GLY A 104 12.11 -1.92 -14.41
C GLY A 104 12.33 -3.44 -14.43
N PRO A 105 11.79 -4.14 -15.45
CA PRO A 105 11.84 -5.60 -15.49
C PRO A 105 13.22 -6.17 -15.22
N ALA A 106 13.29 -7.04 -14.20
CA ALA A 106 14.52 -7.73 -13.82
C ALA A 106 14.20 -9.17 -13.37
N TYR A 107 15.10 -10.08 -13.68
CA TYR A 107 14.85 -11.52 -13.52
C TYR A 107 16.11 -12.19 -12.94
N PRO A 108 16.03 -12.77 -11.74
CA PRO A 108 17.14 -13.52 -11.16
C PRO A 108 17.61 -14.65 -12.08
N GLY A 109 18.92 -14.76 -12.26
CA GLY A 109 19.53 -15.81 -13.12
C GLY A 109 19.53 -15.49 -14.62
N ILE A 110 19.05 -14.31 -15.04
CA ILE A 110 19.15 -13.87 -16.44
C ILE A 110 20.29 -12.83 -16.54
N PRO A 111 21.40 -13.12 -17.25
CA PRO A 111 22.50 -12.18 -17.41
C PRO A 111 22.02 -10.82 -17.93
N ASP A 112 22.58 -9.75 -17.39
CA ASP A 112 22.25 -8.35 -17.70
C ASP A 112 20.83 -7.90 -17.31
N HIS A 113 20.04 -8.79 -16.68
CA HIS A 113 18.70 -8.51 -16.18
C HIS A 113 18.52 -8.79 -14.69
N GLU A 114 19.60 -8.89 -13.96
CA GLU A 114 19.55 -9.16 -12.52
C GLU A 114 18.93 -7.98 -11.72
N PRO A 115 18.15 -8.27 -10.66
CA PRO A 115 17.73 -7.25 -9.72
C PRO A 115 18.93 -6.61 -9.00
N ASP A 116 18.96 -5.28 -8.95
CA ASP A 116 19.99 -4.54 -8.20
C ASP A 116 19.65 -4.50 -6.70
N ILE A 117 20.04 -5.53 -5.98
CA ILE A 117 19.72 -5.70 -4.55
C ILE A 117 20.35 -4.58 -3.70
N ALA A 118 21.56 -4.14 -4.03
CA ALA A 118 22.25 -3.11 -3.25
C ALA A 118 21.55 -1.75 -3.38
N LYS A 119 21.19 -1.38 -4.59
CA LYS A 119 20.42 -0.18 -4.88
C LYS A 119 19.02 -0.27 -4.28
N GLY A 120 18.39 -1.44 -4.37
CA GLY A 120 17.06 -1.70 -3.81
C GLY A 120 16.99 -1.47 -2.30
N ARG A 121 17.94 -1.99 -1.54
CA ARG A 121 18.01 -1.76 -0.09
C ARG A 121 18.15 -0.27 0.26
N LYS A 122 19.03 0.44 -0.44
CA LYS A 122 19.22 1.89 -0.24
C LYS A 122 17.96 2.69 -0.62
N ALA A 123 17.27 2.28 -1.67
CA ALA A 123 16.00 2.88 -2.07
C ALA A 123 14.90 2.66 -1.03
N ALA A 124 14.78 1.43 -0.49
CA ALA A 124 13.84 1.12 0.59
C ALA A 124 14.08 1.98 1.84
N GLU A 125 15.33 2.16 2.25
CA GLU A 125 15.70 3.08 3.34
C GLU A 125 15.29 4.54 3.04
N THR A 126 15.44 4.96 1.79
CA THR A 126 15.06 6.31 1.35
C THR A 126 13.55 6.50 1.38
N VAL A 127 12.77 5.52 0.89
CA VAL A 127 11.30 5.49 0.99
C VAL A 127 10.87 5.57 2.44
N HIS A 128 11.41 4.72 3.30
CA HIS A 128 11.09 4.69 4.72
C HIS A 128 11.39 6.03 5.42
N ARG A 129 12.58 6.60 5.18
CA ARG A 129 12.97 7.89 5.76
C ARG A 129 12.09 9.04 5.29
N SER A 130 11.66 9.02 4.04
CA SER A 130 10.72 10.00 3.49
C SER A 130 9.33 9.84 4.13
N MET A 131 8.80 8.63 4.21
CA MET A 131 7.50 8.36 4.83
C MET A 131 7.48 8.74 6.32
N ASN A 132 8.60 8.61 7.03
CA ASN A 132 8.70 8.99 8.44
C ASN A 132 8.50 10.51 8.66
N GLN A 133 8.76 11.36 7.66
CA GLN A 133 8.42 12.79 7.75
C GLN A 133 6.90 12.97 7.83
N LEU A 134 6.13 12.18 7.09
CA LEU A 134 4.66 12.21 7.12
C LEU A 134 4.10 11.57 8.39
N ARG A 135 4.69 10.46 8.85
CA ARG A 135 4.30 9.81 10.11
C ARG A 135 4.49 10.70 11.33
N SER A 136 5.43 11.65 11.28
CA SER A 136 5.63 12.62 12.39
C SER A 136 4.40 13.48 12.66
N VAL A 137 3.50 13.66 11.70
CA VAL A 137 2.25 14.42 11.83
C VAL A 137 0.99 13.55 11.73
N ALA A 138 1.12 12.30 11.29
CA ALA A 138 0.01 11.34 11.08
C ALA A 138 0.35 9.95 11.65
N SER A 139 0.82 9.90 12.91
CA SER A 139 1.36 8.68 13.53
C SER A 139 0.38 7.49 13.58
N ASN A 140 -0.92 7.75 13.59
CA ASN A 140 -1.99 6.73 13.65
C ASN A 140 -2.74 6.57 12.32
N GLY A 141 -2.16 7.05 11.21
CA GLY A 141 -2.85 7.04 9.91
C GLY A 141 -3.15 5.63 9.38
N GLY A 142 -2.31 4.65 9.72
CA GLY A 142 -2.40 3.33 9.09
C GLY A 142 -2.02 3.37 7.61
N ALA A 143 -2.08 2.23 6.95
CA ALA A 143 -1.69 2.07 5.55
C ALA A 143 -2.78 1.39 4.72
N TYR A 144 -2.71 1.52 3.41
CA TYR A 144 -3.56 0.76 2.51
C TYR A 144 -2.90 -0.58 2.18
N VAL A 145 -3.56 -1.68 2.52
CA VAL A 145 -2.99 -3.04 2.43
C VAL A 145 -2.47 -3.40 1.03
N SER A 146 -3.13 -2.91 -0.04
CA SER A 146 -2.71 -3.20 -1.42
C SER A 146 -1.53 -2.35 -1.89
N GLU A 147 -1.16 -1.31 -1.13
CA GLU A 147 -0.09 -0.36 -1.45
C GLU A 147 0.72 -0.09 -0.19
N SER A 148 1.42 -1.10 0.31
CA SER A 148 2.02 -1.09 1.63
C SER A 148 3.41 -1.71 1.69
N ASN A 149 4.07 -1.54 2.82
CA ASN A 149 5.38 -2.11 3.08
C ASN A 149 5.28 -3.62 3.31
N PHE A 150 6.01 -4.40 2.52
CA PHE A 150 6.12 -5.85 2.72
C PHE A 150 6.62 -6.23 4.13
N PHE A 151 7.43 -5.35 4.74
CA PHE A 151 8.01 -5.54 6.07
C PHE A 151 7.26 -4.78 7.18
N GLU A 152 5.97 -4.48 6.99
CA GLU A 152 5.15 -3.79 7.99
C GLU A 152 5.05 -4.62 9.27
N ALA A 153 5.62 -4.12 10.36
CA ALA A 153 5.72 -4.85 11.62
C ALA A 153 4.38 -4.92 12.38
N ASP A 154 3.57 -3.87 12.32
CA ASP A 154 2.26 -3.77 12.96
C ASP A 154 1.14 -3.78 11.91
N PHE A 155 1.24 -4.77 11.01
CA PHE A 155 0.34 -4.85 9.86
C PHE A 155 -1.14 -5.00 10.26
N GLN A 156 -1.44 -5.67 11.37
CA GLN A 156 -2.80 -5.85 11.86
C GLN A 156 -3.49 -4.50 12.11
N TYR A 157 -2.82 -3.61 12.82
CA TYR A 157 -3.33 -2.27 13.08
C TYR A 157 -3.21 -1.38 11.85
N SER A 158 -2.07 -1.41 11.17
CA SER A 158 -1.79 -0.57 10.01
C SER A 158 -2.81 -0.75 8.89
N TYR A 159 -3.19 -2.00 8.59
CA TYR A 159 -4.06 -2.29 7.45
C TYR A 159 -5.54 -2.31 7.78
N TRP A 160 -5.92 -2.69 8.99
CA TRP A 160 -7.33 -2.88 9.38
C TRP A 160 -7.77 -2.11 10.63
N GLY A 161 -6.83 -1.52 11.37
CA GLY A 161 -7.14 -0.78 12.59
C GLY A 161 -7.98 -1.62 13.56
N THR A 162 -9.04 -1.03 14.08
CA THR A 162 -9.95 -1.71 15.03
C THR A 162 -10.75 -2.86 14.41
N ASN A 163 -10.80 -2.98 13.09
CA ASN A 163 -11.53 -4.06 12.42
C ASN A 163 -10.75 -5.39 12.41
N HIS A 164 -9.44 -5.40 12.67
CA HIS A 164 -8.62 -6.61 12.60
C HIS A 164 -9.16 -7.76 13.47
N ALA A 165 -9.51 -7.50 14.72
CA ALA A 165 -9.98 -8.54 15.64
C ALA A 165 -11.21 -9.27 15.10
N ARG A 166 -12.20 -8.52 14.56
CA ARG A 166 -13.41 -9.10 13.95
C ARG A 166 -13.06 -9.89 12.67
N LEU A 167 -12.14 -9.36 11.85
CA LEU A 167 -11.70 -10.05 10.64
C LEU A 167 -10.97 -11.36 10.96
N ALA A 168 -10.17 -11.40 12.03
CA ALA A 168 -9.51 -12.61 12.51
C ALA A 168 -10.52 -13.68 12.94
N GLU A 169 -11.60 -13.32 13.65
CA GLU A 169 -12.67 -14.24 14.00
C GLU A 169 -13.42 -14.78 12.76
N ILE A 170 -13.67 -13.92 11.77
CA ILE A 170 -14.27 -14.33 10.49
C ILE A 170 -13.35 -15.29 9.77
N LYS A 171 -12.06 -14.97 9.69
CA LYS A 171 -11.03 -15.83 9.07
C LYS A 171 -11.01 -17.20 9.74
N LYS A 172 -10.95 -17.26 11.07
CA LYS A 172 -10.95 -18.51 11.83
C LYS A 172 -12.19 -19.35 11.57
N LYS A 173 -13.37 -18.72 11.41
CA LYS A 173 -14.63 -19.41 11.12
C LYS A 173 -14.69 -20.00 9.71
N HIS A 174 -14.19 -19.28 8.69
CA HIS A 174 -14.37 -19.64 7.28
C HIS A 174 -13.15 -20.32 6.66
N ASP A 175 -11.99 -20.16 7.26
CA ASP A 175 -10.73 -20.78 6.82
C ASP A 175 -9.88 -21.20 8.02
N PRO A 176 -10.39 -22.16 8.86
CA PRO A 176 -9.71 -22.57 10.09
C PRO A 176 -8.35 -23.21 9.86
N GLU A 177 -8.16 -23.85 8.70
CA GLU A 177 -6.90 -24.47 8.32
C GLU A 177 -5.90 -23.49 7.70
N GLY A 178 -6.33 -22.27 7.38
CA GLY A 178 -5.47 -21.24 6.76
C GLY A 178 -5.06 -21.56 5.32
N LEU A 179 -5.96 -22.19 4.55
CA LEU A 179 -5.71 -22.51 3.13
C LEU A 179 -5.43 -21.25 2.30
N PHE A 180 -6.12 -20.16 2.61
CA PHE A 180 -5.94 -18.88 1.93
C PHE A 180 -4.94 -18.02 2.73
N PHE A 181 -3.67 -18.21 2.48
CA PHE A 181 -2.58 -17.45 3.09
C PHE A 181 -2.13 -16.29 2.19
N VAL A 182 -1.97 -15.13 2.77
CA VAL A 182 -1.31 -13.97 2.15
C VAL A 182 -0.39 -13.36 3.20
N HIS A 183 0.87 -13.08 2.83
CA HIS A 183 1.82 -12.40 3.71
C HIS A 183 1.23 -11.08 4.22
N ASN A 184 1.32 -10.84 5.53
CA ASN A 184 0.65 -9.73 6.21
C ASN A 184 -0.87 -9.66 6.00
N GLY A 185 -1.50 -10.76 5.56
CA GLY A 185 -2.95 -10.89 5.52
C GLY A 185 -3.54 -11.24 6.89
N VAL A 186 -4.89 -11.12 7.03
CA VAL A 186 -5.58 -11.53 8.26
C VAL A 186 -5.33 -13.00 8.55
N GLY A 187 -4.79 -13.33 9.72
CA GLY A 187 -4.46 -14.69 10.14
C GLY A 187 -3.04 -15.13 9.73
N SER A 188 -2.28 -14.28 9.04
CA SER A 188 -0.90 -14.61 8.64
C SER A 188 0.07 -14.70 9.81
N GLU A 189 -0.26 -14.11 10.95
CA GLU A 189 0.50 -14.21 12.19
C GLU A 189 0.61 -15.63 12.73
N GLN A 190 -0.18 -16.57 12.22
CA GLN A 190 -0.13 -17.99 12.55
C GLN A 190 0.83 -18.80 11.65
N TRP A 191 1.53 -18.12 10.75
CA TRP A 191 2.41 -18.71 9.76
C TRP A 191 3.77 -18.04 9.77
N PRO A 192 4.87 -18.78 9.53
CA PRO A 192 6.14 -18.14 9.22
C PRO A 192 6.05 -17.37 7.89
N PRO A 193 6.99 -16.44 7.62
CA PRO A 193 6.95 -15.61 6.42
C PRO A 193 6.92 -16.38 5.09
N ASP A 194 7.39 -17.63 5.09
CA ASP A 194 7.37 -18.51 3.92
C ASP A 194 6.00 -19.12 3.63
N GLY A 195 5.07 -19.10 4.61
CA GLY A 195 3.70 -19.59 4.45
C GLY A 195 3.54 -21.10 4.27
N PHE A 196 4.58 -21.90 4.50
CA PHE A 196 4.53 -23.35 4.25
C PHE A 196 4.12 -24.18 5.48
N THR A 197 4.34 -23.67 6.69
CA THR A 197 4.08 -24.43 7.92
C THR A 197 3.30 -23.57 8.91
N LYS A 198 2.14 -24.06 9.37
CA LYS A 198 1.38 -23.35 10.42
C LYS A 198 2.12 -23.49 11.76
N LEU A 199 2.23 -22.38 12.50
CA LEU A 199 2.87 -22.30 13.83
C LEU A 199 2.03 -22.94 14.94
#